data_8ac6a0713f5ce14912dccc2c920a75bb
#
_entry.id   8ac6a0713f5ce14912dccc2c920a75bb
#
_cell.length_a   1.000
_cell.length_b   1.000
_cell.length_c   1.000
_cell.angle_alpha   90.00
_cell.angle_beta   90.00
_cell.angle_gamma   90.00
#
_symmetry.space_group_name_H-M   'P 1'
#
loop_
_entity.id
_entity.type
_entity.pdbx_description
1 polymer ?
#
loop_
_entity_poly.entity_id
_entity_poly.type
_entity_poly.pdbx_seq_one_letter_code
_entity_poly.pdbx_strand_id
1 'polypeptide(L)'
;MKLNRTLLISLGVTLALVISFFIFRNAKSAASSEILALVKKGEFKVVVETTGELEAKNAVKIVGPSVLTQYEIWEVTLQKIVDEGTVVKKGDWVASLDQSGFQTKFNQKQNDFEKASSKFAQMQLDTTLQMRQARDELINLKYAAEEKDIILQQSKFEPPATIKQAEINLDKANRAYEQALENYKIKKNQNIEKMREVSAELRKVRGDYEGMTKILSMFNITAPQDGMVIYEKSWDGQPIKEGSRIMMWQPNVAQLPDLTKMQSKTYVNEVDIRKVKVGQKVEIGLDSDPNKKLQGAVIKVANVGEQRPNSDAKV
;
A
#
# COMPACT_ATOMS: atom_id res chain seq x y z
N MET A 1 25.80 110.27 47.90
CA MET A 1 25.20 110.27 46.56
C MET A 1 23.96 109.38 46.61
N LYS A 2 22.74 109.97 46.63
CA LYS A 2 21.46 109.20 46.61
C LYS A 2 21.19 108.87 45.18
N LEU A 3 21.28 107.58 44.83
CA LEU A 3 20.93 107.11 43.51
C LEU A 3 19.43 107.24 43.31
N ASN A 4 18.97 107.91 42.27
CA ASN A 4 17.59 108.22 41.99
C ASN A 4 16.80 106.89 41.70
N ARG A 5 15.77 106.66 42.52
CA ARG A 5 14.89 105.49 42.43
C ARG A 5 14.27 105.30 41.01
N THR A 6 14.14 106.37 40.26
CA THR A 6 13.63 106.32 38.87
C THR A 6 14.67 105.75 37.89
N LEU A 7 15.95 105.91 38.14
CA LEU A 7 17.01 105.36 37.29
C LEU A 7 17.15 103.83 37.48
N LEU A 8 16.91 103.33 38.69
CA LEU A 8 16.90 101.88 38.97
C LEU A 8 15.69 101.16 38.32
N ILE A 9 14.57 101.84 38.31
CA ILE A 9 13.35 101.28 37.71
C ILE A 9 13.46 101.25 36.17
N SER A 10 13.99 102.30 35.56
CA SER A 10 14.20 102.33 34.11
C SER A 10 15.25 101.30 33.65
N LEU A 11 16.32 101.06 34.45
CA LEU A 11 17.29 100.02 34.15
C LEU A 11 16.72 98.61 34.27
N GLY A 12 15.81 98.40 35.25
CA GLY A 12 15.08 97.15 35.42
C GLY A 12 14.14 96.86 34.27
N VAL A 13 13.39 97.88 33.80
CA VAL A 13 12.47 97.71 32.69
C VAL A 13 13.21 97.44 31.37
N THR A 14 14.34 98.14 31.13
CA THR A 14 15.13 97.86 29.93
C THR A 14 15.78 96.50 29.94
N LEU A 15 16.24 96.02 31.09
CA LEU A 15 16.80 94.69 31.25
C LEU A 15 15.73 93.62 31.03
N ALA A 16 14.48 93.84 31.56
CA ALA A 16 13.36 92.94 31.37
C ALA A 16 12.92 92.87 29.89
N LEU A 17 12.93 93.99 29.17
CA LEU A 17 12.63 94.05 27.73
C LEU A 17 13.70 93.34 26.87
N VAL A 18 14.95 93.49 27.24
CA VAL A 18 16.06 92.79 26.58
C VAL A 18 15.96 91.24 26.80
N ILE A 19 15.67 90.86 28.05
CA ILE A 19 15.48 89.43 28.37
C ILE A 19 14.28 88.89 27.64
N SER A 20 13.15 89.58 27.61
CA SER A 20 11.96 89.19 26.85
C SER A 20 12.27 89.09 25.38
N PHE A 21 12.98 90.01 24.80
CA PHE A 21 13.43 90.02 23.41
C PHE A 21 14.29 88.77 23.07
N PHE A 22 15.24 88.42 23.98
CA PHE A 22 16.06 87.23 23.80
C PHE A 22 15.29 85.93 23.94
N ILE A 23 14.32 85.87 24.85
CA ILE A 23 13.45 84.70 25.01
C ILE A 23 12.55 84.48 23.79
N PHE A 24 11.93 85.58 23.27
CA PHE A 24 11.09 85.48 22.04
C PHE A 24 11.93 85.27 20.79
N ARG A 25 13.18 85.77 20.73
CA ARG A 25 14.04 85.51 19.58
C ARG A 25 14.54 84.05 19.49
N ASN A 26 14.62 83.36 20.65
CA ASN A 26 15.00 81.94 20.70
C ASN A 26 13.81 80.98 20.63
N ALA A 27 12.59 81.48 20.65
CA ALA A 27 11.42 80.66 20.26
C ALA A 27 11.47 80.53 18.73
N LYS A 28 12.52 79.88 18.24
CA LYS A 28 12.47 79.29 16.89
C LYS A 28 11.34 78.26 16.94
N SER A 29 10.32 78.53 16.19
CA SER A 29 9.32 77.54 15.76
C SER A 29 9.99 76.21 15.63
N ALA A 30 9.53 75.21 16.40
CA ALA A 30 9.76 73.85 16.03
C ALA A 30 9.10 73.68 14.65
N ALA A 31 9.90 73.90 13.61
CA ALA A 31 9.52 73.52 12.28
C ALA A 31 9.18 72.02 12.35
N SER A 32 7.93 71.66 12.21
CA SER A 32 7.56 70.29 11.94
C SER A 32 8.40 69.83 10.75
N SER A 33 9.37 68.96 11.02
CA SER A 33 10.11 68.30 9.93
C SER A 33 9.12 67.50 9.12
N GLU A 34 8.53 68.16 8.15
CA GLU A 34 7.82 67.42 7.12
C GLU A 34 8.80 66.43 6.50
N ILE A 35 8.55 65.17 6.67
CA ILE A 35 9.33 64.13 6.04
C ILE A 35 9.03 64.17 4.54
N LEU A 36 9.82 64.95 3.83
CA LEU A 36 9.71 65.04 2.38
C LEU A 36 10.45 63.87 1.77
N ALA A 37 9.67 62.93 1.21
CA ALA A 37 10.20 61.84 0.40
C ALA A 37 10.25 62.25 -1.07
N LEU A 38 11.40 62.12 -1.70
CA LEU A 38 11.56 62.34 -3.14
C LEU A 38 10.80 61.28 -3.90
N VAL A 39 9.76 61.64 -4.62
CA VAL A 39 8.99 60.73 -5.49
C VAL A 39 9.89 60.35 -6.67
N LYS A 40 10.27 59.07 -6.71
CA LYS A 40 10.98 58.48 -7.85
C LYS A 40 9.96 57.71 -8.72
N LYS A 41 9.94 58.00 -10.02
CA LYS A 41 9.16 57.21 -10.98
C LYS A 41 9.86 55.87 -11.19
N GLY A 42 9.20 54.77 -10.86
CA GLY A 42 9.75 53.43 -11.00
C GLY A 42 8.62 52.39 -11.07
N GLU A 43 8.98 51.15 -11.34
CA GLU A 43 8.05 50.03 -11.34
C GLU A 43 7.59 49.75 -9.90
N PHE A 44 6.28 49.79 -9.67
CA PHE A 44 5.71 49.46 -8.36
C PHE A 44 5.43 47.97 -8.30
N LYS A 45 6.21 47.23 -7.50
CA LYS A 45 6.02 45.80 -7.29
C LYS A 45 5.24 45.54 -6.00
N VAL A 46 4.12 44.88 -6.11
CA VAL A 46 3.40 44.35 -4.96
C VAL A 46 3.94 42.94 -4.66
N VAL A 47 4.63 42.79 -3.55
CA VAL A 47 5.14 41.51 -3.10
C VAL A 47 4.25 40.98 -2.00
N VAL A 48 3.81 39.74 -2.14
CA VAL A 48 3.09 39.00 -1.10
C VAL A 48 4.06 38.00 -0.49
N GLU A 49 4.44 38.24 0.75
CA GLU A 49 5.30 37.35 1.50
C GLU A 49 4.47 36.34 2.29
N THR A 50 4.87 35.09 2.21
CA THR A 50 4.14 34.00 2.88
C THR A 50 5.10 32.86 3.21
N THR A 51 4.76 32.06 4.21
CA THR A 51 5.51 30.87 4.61
C THR A 51 4.77 29.61 4.20
N GLY A 52 5.51 28.55 3.94
CA GLY A 52 4.92 27.27 3.54
C GLY A 52 5.89 26.13 3.71
N GLU A 53 5.42 24.94 3.41
CA GLU A 53 6.23 23.72 3.44
C GLU A 53 6.63 23.33 2.01
N LEU A 54 7.90 22.94 1.85
CA LEU A 54 8.40 22.43 0.58
C LEU A 54 8.26 20.90 0.59
N GLU A 55 7.53 20.39 -0.38
CA GLU A 55 7.30 18.95 -0.55
C GLU A 55 7.60 18.52 -1.98
N ALA A 56 7.87 17.23 -2.17
CA ALA A 56 8.00 16.69 -3.51
C ALA A 56 6.64 16.67 -4.20
N LYS A 57 6.57 17.09 -5.46
CA LYS A 57 5.33 17.05 -6.25
C LYS A 57 4.82 15.63 -6.44
N ASN A 58 5.71 14.67 -6.60
CA ASN A 58 5.40 13.26 -6.76
C ASN A 58 6.19 12.45 -5.75
N ALA A 59 5.55 11.47 -5.15
CA ALA A 59 6.20 10.49 -4.29
C ALA A 59 5.65 9.10 -4.62
N VAL A 60 6.54 8.13 -4.71
CA VAL A 60 6.14 6.73 -4.86
C VAL A 60 6.06 6.11 -3.47
N LYS A 61 4.89 5.59 -3.12
CA LYS A 61 4.67 4.95 -1.83
C LYS A 61 5.27 3.55 -1.82
N ILE A 62 5.96 3.23 -0.74
CA ILE A 62 6.41 1.89 -0.40
C ILE A 62 5.34 1.28 0.48
N VAL A 63 4.69 0.24 -0.03
CA VAL A 63 3.53 -0.37 0.62
C VAL A 63 3.81 -1.81 1.01
N GLY A 64 3.24 -2.22 2.12
CA GLY A 64 3.19 -3.62 2.53
C GLY A 64 2.17 -4.44 1.73
N PRO A 65 2.12 -5.77 1.94
CA PRO A 65 1.27 -6.69 1.20
C PRO A 65 -0.21 -6.60 1.62
N SER A 66 -1.00 -5.76 0.96
CA SER A 66 -2.45 -5.61 1.22
C SER A 66 -3.24 -6.93 1.07
N VAL A 67 -2.70 -7.90 0.34
CA VAL A 67 -3.29 -9.24 0.17
C VAL A 67 -3.46 -10.02 1.48
N LEU A 68 -2.78 -9.64 2.55
CA LEU A 68 -2.90 -10.26 3.88
C LEU A 68 -4.32 -10.21 4.44
N THR A 69 -5.12 -9.22 4.05
CA THR A 69 -6.53 -9.11 4.45
C THR A 69 -7.37 -10.31 4.02
N GLN A 70 -7.04 -10.97 2.89
CA GLN A 70 -7.70 -12.19 2.40
C GLN A 70 -7.47 -13.39 3.33
N TYR A 71 -6.42 -13.32 4.15
CA TYR A 71 -6.07 -14.34 5.15
C TYR A 71 -6.42 -13.90 6.57
N GLU A 72 -7.34 -12.93 6.72
CA GLU A 72 -7.80 -12.40 8.01
C GLU A 72 -6.67 -11.79 8.86
N ILE A 73 -5.63 -11.26 8.22
CA ILE A 73 -4.55 -10.52 8.87
C ILE A 73 -4.76 -9.04 8.55
N TRP A 74 -5.24 -8.30 9.55
CA TRP A 74 -5.65 -6.91 9.40
C TRP A 74 -4.56 -5.92 9.82
N GLU A 75 -3.63 -6.40 10.64
CA GLU A 75 -2.57 -5.61 11.26
C GLU A 75 -1.27 -6.41 11.29
N VAL A 76 -0.15 -5.75 10.98
CA VAL A 76 1.19 -6.35 11.06
C VAL A 76 2.15 -5.35 11.68
N THR A 77 3.04 -5.81 12.55
CA THR A 77 4.07 -4.98 13.17
C THR A 77 5.27 -4.83 12.23
N LEU A 78 5.79 -3.62 12.11
CA LEU A 78 7.04 -3.36 11.40
C LEU A 78 8.22 -3.82 12.26
N GLN A 79 8.96 -4.82 11.80
CA GLN A 79 10.07 -5.40 12.54
C GLN A 79 11.35 -4.58 12.40
N LYS A 80 11.67 -4.17 11.16
CA LYS A 80 12.84 -3.34 10.84
C LYS A 80 12.53 -2.45 9.66
N ILE A 81 13.18 -1.29 9.61
CA ILE A 81 13.14 -0.36 8.48
C ILE A 81 14.51 0.32 8.35
N VAL A 82 14.92 0.66 7.14
CA VAL A 82 16.12 1.49 6.90
C VAL A 82 15.93 2.88 7.50
N ASP A 83 17.02 3.51 7.89
CA ASP A 83 16.99 4.86 8.46
C ASP A 83 16.40 5.87 7.48
N GLU A 84 15.63 6.82 8.01
CA GLU A 84 15.09 7.92 7.22
C GLU A 84 16.20 8.73 6.57
N GLY A 85 16.03 9.11 5.31
CA GLY A 85 17.05 9.81 4.53
C GLY A 85 18.03 8.88 3.79
N THR A 86 17.94 7.55 3.97
CA THR A 86 18.78 6.60 3.24
C THR A 86 18.41 6.58 1.76
N VAL A 87 19.44 6.66 0.90
CA VAL A 87 19.25 6.53 -0.55
C VAL A 87 19.30 5.06 -0.93
N VAL A 88 18.23 4.59 -1.57
CA VAL A 88 18.06 3.20 -2.01
C VAL A 88 17.91 3.13 -3.52
N LYS A 89 18.31 2.00 -4.10
CA LYS A 89 18.07 1.65 -5.50
C LYS A 89 16.89 0.72 -5.63
N LYS A 90 16.32 0.65 -6.82
CA LYS A 90 15.25 -0.28 -7.14
C LYS A 90 15.65 -1.72 -6.78
N GLY A 91 14.85 -2.37 -5.95
CA GLY A 91 15.08 -3.73 -5.46
C GLY A 91 15.83 -3.82 -4.13
N ASP A 92 16.42 -2.74 -3.64
CA ASP A 92 17.08 -2.74 -2.33
C ASP A 92 16.06 -2.99 -1.22
N TRP A 93 16.50 -3.66 -0.17
CA TRP A 93 15.68 -3.89 1.01
C TRP A 93 15.39 -2.56 1.74
N VAL A 94 14.12 -2.36 2.11
CA VAL A 94 13.67 -1.15 2.83
C VAL A 94 13.13 -1.50 4.20
N ALA A 95 12.28 -2.51 4.30
CA ALA A 95 11.65 -2.85 5.57
C ALA A 95 11.32 -4.35 5.65
N SER A 96 11.19 -4.86 6.87
CA SER A 96 10.66 -6.20 7.13
C SER A 96 9.50 -6.13 8.12
N LEU A 97 8.47 -6.92 7.83
CA LEU A 97 7.29 -7.07 8.66
C LEU A 97 7.41 -8.31 9.54
N ASP A 98 6.77 -8.28 10.70
CA ASP A 98 6.69 -9.44 11.58
C ASP A 98 5.82 -10.54 10.95
N GLN A 99 6.41 -11.73 10.79
CA GLN A 99 5.79 -12.88 10.15
C GLN A 99 5.08 -13.81 11.14
N SER A 100 5.18 -13.57 12.45
CA SER A 100 4.76 -14.52 13.48
C SER A 100 3.28 -14.92 13.36
N GLY A 101 2.39 -13.97 13.17
CA GLY A 101 0.97 -14.22 12.97
C GLY A 101 0.66 -14.95 11.66
N PHE A 102 1.40 -14.64 10.60
CA PHE A 102 1.27 -15.29 9.31
C PHE A 102 1.81 -16.71 9.33
N GLN A 103 2.95 -16.95 10.00
CA GLN A 103 3.61 -18.25 10.07
C GLN A 103 2.71 -19.34 10.64
N THR A 104 1.89 -19.02 11.64
CA THR A 104 0.92 -19.97 12.20
C THR A 104 -0.09 -20.41 11.16
N LYS A 105 -0.67 -19.47 10.41
CA LYS A 105 -1.62 -19.77 9.33
C LYS A 105 -0.96 -20.49 8.15
N PHE A 106 0.28 -20.12 7.83
CA PHE A 106 1.07 -20.80 6.80
C PHE A 106 1.31 -22.26 7.15
N ASN A 107 1.76 -22.57 8.37
CA ASN A 107 1.98 -23.93 8.85
C ASN A 107 0.67 -24.76 8.82
N GLN A 108 -0.45 -24.16 9.17
CA GLN A 108 -1.75 -24.82 9.06
C GLN A 108 -2.06 -25.19 7.61
N LYS A 109 -1.89 -24.29 6.66
CA LYS A 109 -2.13 -24.56 5.22
C LYS A 109 -1.15 -25.56 4.65
N GLN A 110 0.10 -25.55 5.10
CA GLN A 110 1.07 -26.59 4.76
C GLN A 110 0.59 -27.97 5.22
N ASN A 111 0.13 -28.09 6.46
CA ASN A 111 -0.42 -29.34 6.99
C ASN A 111 -1.66 -29.79 6.21
N ASP A 112 -2.55 -28.86 5.83
CA ASP A 112 -3.72 -29.16 5.02
C ASP A 112 -3.32 -29.70 3.64
N PHE A 113 -2.31 -29.08 3.01
CA PHE A 113 -1.77 -29.54 1.73
C PHE A 113 -1.13 -30.93 1.84
N GLU A 114 -0.36 -31.21 2.88
CA GLU A 114 0.22 -32.53 3.12
C GLU A 114 -0.86 -33.61 3.33
N LYS A 115 -1.91 -33.31 4.10
CA LYS A 115 -3.07 -34.19 4.28
C LYS A 115 -3.80 -34.47 2.97
N ALA A 116 -4.08 -33.41 2.19
CA ALA A 116 -4.76 -33.57 0.91
C ALA A 116 -3.90 -34.36 -0.10
N SER A 117 -2.60 -34.13 -0.11
CA SER A 117 -1.64 -34.89 -0.93
C SER A 117 -1.60 -36.36 -0.56
N SER A 118 -1.55 -36.68 0.73
CA SER A 118 -1.58 -38.06 1.24
C SER A 118 -2.88 -38.75 0.91
N LYS A 119 -4.02 -38.07 1.08
CA LYS A 119 -5.36 -38.59 0.71
C LYS A 119 -5.46 -38.88 -0.80
N PHE A 120 -4.89 -38.01 -1.64
CA PHE A 120 -4.84 -38.22 -3.08
C PHE A 120 -4.02 -39.49 -3.43
N ALA A 121 -2.81 -39.61 -2.84
CA ALA A 121 -1.95 -40.78 -3.06
C ALA A 121 -2.65 -42.10 -2.62
N GLN A 122 -3.27 -42.08 -1.45
CA GLN A 122 -4.03 -43.22 -0.95
C GLN A 122 -5.19 -43.60 -1.89
N MET A 123 -5.99 -42.64 -2.32
CA MET A 123 -7.11 -42.87 -3.24
C MET A 123 -6.62 -43.40 -4.60
N GLN A 124 -5.46 -42.93 -5.08
CA GLN A 124 -4.85 -43.45 -6.31
C GLN A 124 -4.45 -44.92 -6.19
N LEU A 125 -3.89 -45.33 -5.06
CA LEU A 125 -3.55 -46.71 -4.79
C LEU A 125 -4.81 -47.57 -4.66
N ASP A 126 -5.81 -47.14 -3.91
CA ASP A 126 -7.07 -47.83 -3.69
C ASP A 126 -7.84 -48.06 -5.00
N THR A 127 -7.96 -47.03 -5.83
CA THR A 127 -8.62 -47.14 -7.15
C THR A 127 -7.84 -48.05 -8.09
N THR A 128 -6.52 -48.02 -8.07
CA THR A 128 -5.67 -48.91 -8.86
C THR A 128 -5.87 -50.35 -8.45
N LEU A 129 -5.90 -50.66 -7.15
CA LEU A 129 -6.14 -51.99 -6.62
C LEU A 129 -7.52 -52.51 -6.99
N GLN A 130 -8.56 -51.68 -6.79
CA GLN A 130 -9.95 -52.04 -7.17
C GLN A 130 -10.10 -52.33 -8.67
N MET A 131 -9.44 -51.56 -9.53
CA MET A 131 -9.47 -51.76 -10.97
C MET A 131 -8.71 -53.03 -11.40
N ARG A 132 -7.59 -53.35 -10.73
CA ARG A 132 -6.85 -54.60 -10.92
C ARG A 132 -7.75 -55.79 -10.58
N GLN A 133 -8.33 -55.82 -9.38
CA GLN A 133 -9.23 -56.87 -8.95
C GLN A 133 -10.40 -57.11 -9.92
N ALA A 134 -11.07 -56.03 -10.34
CA ALA A 134 -12.17 -56.11 -11.28
C ALA A 134 -11.75 -56.59 -12.67
N ARG A 135 -10.53 -56.28 -13.10
CA ARG A 135 -9.94 -56.79 -14.35
C ARG A 135 -9.62 -58.27 -14.27
N ASP A 136 -8.99 -58.69 -13.16
CA ASP A 136 -8.62 -60.10 -12.96
C ASP A 136 -9.88 -60.98 -12.89
N GLU A 137 -10.94 -60.54 -12.22
CA GLU A 137 -12.25 -61.20 -12.22
C GLU A 137 -12.86 -61.33 -13.63
N LEU A 138 -12.82 -60.25 -14.41
CA LEU A 138 -13.31 -60.23 -15.80
C LEU A 138 -12.54 -61.24 -16.69
N ILE A 139 -11.22 -61.31 -16.53
CA ILE A 139 -10.36 -62.26 -17.25
C ILE A 139 -10.69 -63.68 -16.87
N ASN A 140 -10.87 -63.96 -15.58
CA ASN A 140 -11.25 -65.31 -15.11
C ASN A 140 -12.61 -65.77 -15.62
N LEU A 141 -13.62 -64.86 -15.62
CA LEU A 141 -14.95 -65.17 -16.15
C LEU A 141 -14.94 -65.37 -17.69
N LYS A 142 -14.08 -64.59 -18.39
CA LYS A 142 -13.86 -64.80 -19.83
C LYS A 142 -13.35 -66.22 -20.11
N TYR A 143 -12.29 -66.65 -19.41
CA TYR A 143 -11.75 -67.98 -19.56
C TYR A 143 -12.77 -69.10 -19.16
N ALA A 144 -13.60 -68.84 -18.10
CA ALA A 144 -14.62 -69.74 -17.73
C ALA A 144 -15.73 -69.92 -18.84
N ALA A 145 -16.07 -68.81 -19.53
CA ALA A 145 -16.99 -68.88 -20.68
C ALA A 145 -16.37 -69.64 -21.89
N GLU A 146 -15.07 -69.35 -22.19
CA GLU A 146 -14.33 -70.09 -23.22
C GLU A 146 -14.22 -71.57 -22.92
N GLU A 147 -13.99 -71.98 -21.67
CA GLU A 147 -14.01 -73.41 -21.23
C GLU A 147 -15.35 -74.06 -21.49
N LYS A 148 -16.49 -73.39 -21.16
CA LYS A 148 -17.81 -73.92 -21.40
C LYS A 148 -18.17 -74.02 -22.89
N ASP A 149 -17.61 -73.08 -23.72
CA ASP A 149 -17.76 -73.19 -25.18
C ASP A 149 -17.05 -74.45 -25.74
N ILE A 150 -15.81 -74.70 -25.27
CA ILE A 150 -15.05 -75.88 -25.64
C ILE A 150 -15.82 -77.16 -25.25
N ILE A 151 -16.38 -77.22 -24.03
CA ILE A 151 -17.19 -78.34 -23.56
C ILE A 151 -18.44 -78.57 -24.47
N LEU A 152 -19.11 -77.48 -24.83
CA LEU A 152 -20.27 -77.60 -25.78
C LEU A 152 -19.82 -78.14 -27.14
N GLN A 153 -18.68 -77.67 -27.66
CA GLN A 153 -18.12 -78.17 -28.92
C GLN A 153 -17.76 -79.65 -28.86
N GLN A 154 -17.24 -80.15 -27.74
CA GLN A 154 -16.93 -81.58 -27.53
C GLN A 154 -18.18 -82.40 -27.38
N SER A 155 -19.27 -81.84 -26.81
CA SER A 155 -20.54 -82.53 -26.56
C SER A 155 -21.43 -82.75 -27.80
N LYS A 156 -21.00 -82.30 -29.02
CA LYS A 156 -21.81 -82.36 -30.24
C LYS A 156 -22.33 -83.75 -30.65
N PHE A 157 -21.66 -84.78 -30.19
CA PHE A 157 -22.03 -86.22 -30.50
C PHE A 157 -22.63 -86.92 -29.29
N GLU A 158 -22.97 -86.23 -28.21
CA GLU A 158 -23.54 -86.72 -26.98
C GLU A 158 -25.08 -86.76 -27.06
N PRO A 159 -25.78 -87.41 -26.11
CA PRO A 159 -27.24 -87.38 -26.05
C PRO A 159 -27.80 -85.94 -25.96
N PRO A 160 -29.03 -85.73 -26.57
CA PRO A 160 -29.59 -84.34 -26.63
C PRO A 160 -29.71 -83.63 -25.28
N ALA A 161 -29.95 -84.39 -24.20
CA ALA A 161 -29.99 -83.81 -22.84
C ALA A 161 -28.66 -83.28 -22.38
N THR A 162 -27.54 -83.94 -22.72
CA THR A 162 -26.17 -83.49 -22.40
C THR A 162 -25.82 -82.26 -23.20
N ILE A 163 -26.14 -82.21 -24.50
CA ILE A 163 -25.91 -80.99 -25.33
C ILE A 163 -26.69 -79.86 -24.75
N LYS A 164 -27.97 -80.02 -24.41
CA LYS A 164 -28.80 -78.94 -23.82
C LYS A 164 -28.27 -78.43 -22.49
N GLN A 165 -27.73 -79.33 -21.65
CA GLN A 165 -27.08 -78.96 -20.40
C GLN A 165 -25.80 -78.12 -20.66
N ALA A 166 -24.98 -78.47 -21.65
CA ALA A 166 -23.81 -77.76 -22.03
C ALA A 166 -24.17 -76.35 -22.58
N GLU A 167 -25.20 -76.21 -23.40
CA GLU A 167 -25.74 -74.94 -23.90
C GLU A 167 -26.13 -74.01 -22.72
N ILE A 168 -26.90 -74.54 -21.76
CA ILE A 168 -27.35 -73.79 -20.57
C ILE A 168 -26.16 -73.35 -19.75
N ASN A 169 -25.14 -74.23 -19.60
CA ASN A 169 -23.93 -73.85 -18.85
C ASN A 169 -23.11 -72.75 -19.54
N LEU A 170 -22.97 -72.77 -20.87
CA LEU A 170 -22.35 -71.73 -21.66
C LEU A 170 -23.11 -70.41 -21.55
N ASP A 171 -24.46 -70.47 -21.69
CA ASP A 171 -25.30 -69.26 -21.55
C ASP A 171 -25.14 -68.60 -20.15
N LYS A 172 -25.13 -69.44 -19.09
CA LYS A 172 -24.85 -68.92 -17.73
C LYS A 172 -23.45 -68.27 -17.60
N ALA A 173 -22.40 -68.88 -18.18
CA ALA A 173 -21.05 -68.34 -18.14
C ALA A 173 -20.93 -67.04 -18.94
N ASN A 174 -21.57 -66.98 -20.11
CA ASN A 174 -21.60 -65.74 -20.90
C ASN A 174 -22.33 -64.61 -20.18
N ARG A 175 -23.47 -64.87 -19.56
CA ARG A 175 -24.17 -63.85 -18.75
C ARG A 175 -23.33 -63.36 -17.56
N ALA A 176 -22.61 -64.25 -16.89
CA ALA A 176 -21.73 -63.90 -15.81
C ALA A 176 -20.60 -62.99 -16.30
N TYR A 177 -20.01 -63.28 -17.45
CA TYR A 177 -19.01 -62.43 -18.08
C TYR A 177 -19.57 -61.06 -18.48
N GLU A 178 -20.74 -60.98 -19.13
CA GLU A 178 -21.41 -59.75 -19.50
C GLU A 178 -21.73 -58.86 -18.27
N GLN A 179 -22.25 -59.46 -17.20
CA GLN A 179 -22.51 -58.77 -15.94
C GLN A 179 -21.22 -58.21 -15.33
N ALA A 180 -20.14 -59.01 -15.35
CA ALA A 180 -18.84 -58.54 -14.86
C ALA A 180 -18.26 -57.39 -15.70
N LEU A 181 -18.50 -57.44 -17.03
CA LEU A 181 -18.10 -56.36 -17.94
C LEU A 181 -18.83 -55.04 -17.62
N GLU A 182 -20.14 -55.12 -17.40
CA GLU A 182 -20.93 -53.94 -16.99
C GLU A 182 -20.49 -53.42 -15.60
N ASN A 183 -20.30 -54.31 -14.65
CA ASN A 183 -19.79 -53.95 -13.33
C ASN A 183 -18.40 -53.31 -13.39
N TYR A 184 -17.51 -53.81 -14.27
CA TYR A 184 -16.21 -53.19 -14.52
C TYR A 184 -16.34 -51.76 -15.03
N LYS A 185 -17.24 -51.51 -16.00
CA LYS A 185 -17.49 -50.14 -16.54
C LYS A 185 -18.01 -49.20 -15.46
N ILE A 186 -19.00 -49.66 -14.68
CA ILE A 186 -19.56 -48.87 -13.56
C ILE A 186 -18.46 -48.53 -12.54
N LYS A 187 -17.66 -49.53 -12.12
CA LYS A 187 -16.59 -49.35 -11.15
C LYS A 187 -15.50 -48.40 -11.65
N LYS A 188 -15.17 -48.49 -12.96
CA LYS A 188 -14.26 -47.56 -13.61
C LYS A 188 -14.77 -46.14 -13.52
N ASN A 189 -16.03 -45.89 -13.84
CA ASN A 189 -16.63 -44.55 -13.78
C ASN A 189 -16.69 -44.03 -12.33
N GLN A 190 -17.07 -44.85 -11.38
CA GLN A 190 -17.05 -44.49 -9.95
C GLN A 190 -15.65 -44.08 -9.48
N ASN A 191 -14.61 -44.82 -9.87
CA ASN A 191 -13.24 -44.53 -9.51
C ASN A 191 -12.75 -43.24 -10.18
N ILE A 192 -13.15 -42.94 -11.42
CA ILE A 192 -12.86 -41.67 -12.09
C ILE A 192 -13.45 -40.50 -11.30
N GLU A 193 -14.72 -40.61 -10.89
CA GLU A 193 -15.38 -39.54 -10.14
C GLU A 193 -14.74 -39.34 -8.74
N LYS A 194 -14.43 -40.42 -8.02
CA LYS A 194 -13.68 -40.33 -6.75
C LYS A 194 -12.32 -39.66 -6.92
N MET A 195 -11.57 -40.02 -7.97
CA MET A 195 -10.28 -39.37 -8.25
C MET A 195 -10.44 -37.88 -8.63
N ARG A 196 -11.51 -37.55 -9.36
CA ARG A 196 -11.84 -36.16 -9.71
C ARG A 196 -12.11 -35.31 -8.47
N GLU A 197 -12.90 -35.82 -7.53
CA GLU A 197 -13.21 -35.16 -6.25
C GLU A 197 -11.94 -34.87 -5.47
N VAL A 198 -11.14 -35.91 -5.19
CA VAL A 198 -9.91 -35.76 -4.38
C VAL A 198 -8.88 -34.90 -5.09
N SER A 199 -8.77 -34.98 -6.43
CA SER A 199 -7.86 -34.11 -7.19
C SER A 199 -8.30 -32.65 -7.20
N ALA A 200 -9.60 -32.37 -7.17
CA ALA A 200 -10.14 -31.02 -7.07
C ALA A 200 -9.81 -30.41 -5.70
N GLU A 201 -9.99 -31.18 -4.63
CA GLU A 201 -9.62 -30.76 -3.28
C GLU A 201 -8.11 -30.50 -3.17
N LEU A 202 -7.27 -31.40 -3.68
CA LEU A 202 -5.82 -31.20 -3.69
C LEU A 202 -5.42 -29.92 -4.46
N ARG A 203 -6.04 -29.65 -5.63
CA ARG A 203 -5.75 -28.41 -6.39
C ARG A 203 -6.12 -27.17 -5.63
N LYS A 204 -7.27 -27.15 -4.94
CA LYS A 204 -7.73 -26.03 -4.11
C LYS A 204 -6.73 -25.74 -3.00
N VAL A 205 -6.42 -26.75 -2.18
CA VAL A 205 -5.51 -26.59 -1.03
C VAL A 205 -4.09 -26.26 -1.48
N ARG A 206 -3.64 -26.81 -2.61
CA ARG A 206 -2.36 -26.45 -3.23
C ARG A 206 -2.32 -24.97 -3.62
N GLY A 207 -3.38 -24.47 -4.28
CA GLY A 207 -3.49 -23.06 -4.65
C GLY A 207 -3.42 -22.13 -3.46
N ASP A 208 -4.09 -22.47 -2.36
CA ASP A 208 -4.03 -21.73 -1.10
C ASP A 208 -2.58 -21.70 -0.54
N TYR A 209 -1.94 -22.87 -0.46
CA TYR A 209 -0.57 -22.99 0.04
C TYR A 209 0.45 -22.22 -0.82
N GLU A 210 0.39 -22.37 -2.16
CA GLU A 210 1.25 -21.65 -3.09
C GLU A 210 1.02 -20.13 -3.03
N GLY A 211 -0.24 -19.71 -2.87
CA GLY A 211 -0.59 -18.30 -2.63
C GLY A 211 0.09 -17.76 -1.38
N MET A 212 0.00 -18.47 -0.27
CA MET A 212 0.65 -18.07 0.98
C MET A 212 2.17 -18.09 0.89
N THR A 213 2.76 -19.03 0.14
CA THR A 213 4.22 -19.06 -0.08
C THR A 213 4.73 -17.81 -0.79
N LYS A 214 3.97 -17.31 -1.79
CA LYS A 214 4.30 -16.04 -2.47
C LYS A 214 4.21 -14.84 -1.53
N ILE A 215 3.22 -14.83 -0.64
CA ILE A 215 3.06 -13.75 0.33
C ILE A 215 4.23 -13.69 1.30
N LEU A 216 4.80 -14.82 1.68
CA LEU A 216 5.94 -14.86 2.59
C LEU A 216 7.12 -14.00 2.11
N SER A 217 7.37 -13.98 0.80
CA SER A 217 8.41 -13.12 0.22
C SER A 217 8.09 -11.63 0.30
N MET A 218 6.80 -11.26 0.38
CA MET A 218 6.34 -9.86 0.43
C MET A 218 6.49 -9.22 1.82
N PHE A 219 6.80 -10.00 2.86
CA PHE A 219 7.11 -9.47 4.18
C PHE A 219 8.45 -8.73 4.20
N ASN A 220 9.34 -9.01 3.25
CA ASN A 220 10.52 -8.21 2.99
C ASN A 220 10.18 -7.19 1.90
N ILE A 221 9.98 -5.95 2.32
CA ILE A 221 9.59 -4.85 1.44
C ILE A 221 10.83 -4.28 0.79
N THR A 222 10.80 -4.16 -0.53
CA THR A 222 11.88 -3.61 -1.34
C THR A 222 11.48 -2.31 -2.02
N ALA A 223 12.46 -1.48 -2.36
CA ALA A 223 12.24 -0.23 -3.06
C ALA A 223 11.73 -0.46 -4.50
N PRO A 224 10.60 0.13 -4.90
CA PRO A 224 10.06 0.00 -6.26
C PRO A 224 10.86 0.78 -7.30
N GLN A 225 11.62 1.79 -6.87
CA GLN A 225 12.48 2.66 -7.70
C GLN A 225 13.61 3.25 -6.87
N ASP A 226 14.54 3.92 -7.53
CA ASP A 226 15.61 4.67 -6.88
C ASP A 226 15.03 5.90 -6.18
N GLY A 227 15.55 6.24 -5.00
CA GLY A 227 15.12 7.42 -4.27
C GLY A 227 15.61 7.45 -2.82
N MET A 228 15.26 8.51 -2.11
CA MET A 228 15.51 8.65 -0.69
C MET A 228 14.30 8.20 0.10
N VAL A 229 14.48 7.36 1.10
CA VAL A 229 13.39 6.86 1.95
C VAL A 229 12.97 7.94 2.94
N ILE A 230 11.69 8.31 2.93
CA ILE A 230 11.05 9.16 3.93
C ILE A 230 9.94 8.36 4.60
N TYR A 231 9.88 8.40 5.92
CA TYR A 231 8.87 7.68 6.68
C TYR A 231 7.46 8.23 6.41
N GLU A 232 6.51 7.34 6.22
CA GLU A 232 5.09 7.72 6.15
C GLU A 232 4.59 7.99 7.58
N LYS A 233 3.57 8.85 7.70
CA LYS A 233 2.93 9.11 8.99
C LYS A 233 1.71 8.18 9.15
N SER A 234 1.58 7.61 10.33
CA SER A 234 0.39 6.86 10.71
C SER A 234 -0.81 7.81 10.86
N TRP A 235 -2.01 7.26 11.00
CA TRP A 235 -3.25 8.04 11.19
C TRP A 235 -3.22 8.95 12.43
N ASP A 236 -2.39 8.64 13.43
CA ASP A 236 -2.16 9.45 14.65
C ASP A 236 -1.10 10.54 14.46
N GLY A 237 -0.59 10.71 13.23
CA GLY A 237 0.44 11.71 12.89
C GLY A 237 1.86 11.32 13.26
N GLN A 238 2.07 10.16 13.92
CA GLN A 238 3.40 9.69 14.26
C GLN A 238 4.10 9.06 13.06
N PRO A 239 5.42 9.25 12.89
CA PRO A 239 6.16 8.59 11.83
C PRO A 239 6.19 7.08 12.05
N ILE A 240 5.99 6.32 10.98
CA ILE A 240 6.08 4.87 10.99
C ILE A 240 7.54 4.46 11.11
N LYS A 241 7.89 3.76 12.19
CA LYS A 241 9.23 3.26 12.49
C LYS A 241 9.18 1.86 13.10
N GLU A 242 10.33 1.32 13.44
CA GLU A 242 10.44 0.00 14.07
C GLU A 242 9.48 -0.13 15.26
N GLY A 243 8.72 -1.22 15.32
CA GLY A 243 7.68 -1.47 16.30
C GLY A 243 6.31 -0.87 15.96
N SER A 244 6.17 -0.05 14.93
CA SER A 244 4.88 0.52 14.53
C SER A 244 3.95 -0.56 13.97
N ARG A 245 2.64 -0.40 14.24
CA ARG A 245 1.59 -1.26 13.67
C ARG A 245 1.10 -0.69 12.36
N ILE A 246 1.08 -1.53 11.33
CA ILE A 246 0.65 -1.16 9.99
C ILE A 246 -0.68 -1.85 9.72
N MET A 247 -1.68 -1.04 9.39
CA MET A 247 -3.01 -1.54 9.02
C MET A 247 -3.03 -1.94 7.54
N MET A 248 -3.48 -3.15 7.24
CA MET A 248 -3.40 -3.71 5.89
C MET A 248 -4.39 -3.10 4.89
N TRP A 249 -5.37 -2.32 5.30
CA TRP A 249 -6.21 -1.53 4.37
C TRP A 249 -5.48 -0.29 3.84
N GLN A 250 -4.47 0.22 4.57
CA GLN A 250 -3.59 1.31 4.16
C GLN A 250 -2.14 0.97 4.53
N PRO A 251 -1.53 0.00 3.87
CA PRO A 251 -0.26 -0.58 4.26
C PRO A 251 0.94 0.29 3.85
N ASN A 252 0.81 1.61 3.94
CA ASN A 252 1.90 2.53 3.65
C ASN A 252 2.97 2.39 4.73
N VAL A 253 4.23 2.26 4.32
CA VAL A 253 5.38 2.12 5.23
C VAL A 253 6.29 3.35 5.13
N ALA A 254 6.64 3.71 3.91
CA ALA A 254 7.51 4.83 3.60
C ALA A 254 7.16 5.37 2.20
N GLN A 255 7.81 6.45 1.81
CA GLN A 255 7.68 7.03 0.48
C GLN A 255 9.05 7.42 -0.09
N LEU A 256 9.14 7.38 -1.42
CA LEU A 256 10.29 7.84 -2.18
C LEU A 256 9.89 9.10 -2.94
N PRO A 257 10.18 10.30 -2.40
CA PRO A 257 9.87 11.56 -3.06
C PRO A 257 10.78 11.77 -4.28
N ASP A 258 10.21 12.31 -5.35
CA ASP A 258 10.95 12.81 -6.50
C ASP A 258 11.48 14.23 -6.19
N LEU A 259 12.70 14.31 -5.73
CA LEU A 259 13.35 15.58 -5.37
C LEU A 259 13.70 16.46 -6.59
N THR A 260 13.51 15.96 -7.80
CA THR A 260 13.74 16.77 -9.02
C THR A 260 12.61 17.75 -9.30
N LYS A 261 11.41 17.47 -8.77
CA LYS A 261 10.21 18.30 -8.93
C LYS A 261 9.59 18.58 -7.58
N MET A 262 9.89 19.75 -7.06
CA MET A 262 9.36 20.19 -5.77
C MET A 262 8.16 21.11 -5.94
N GLN A 263 7.27 21.12 -4.98
CA GLN A 263 6.21 22.11 -4.84
C GLN A 263 6.18 22.65 -3.42
N SER A 264 5.73 23.90 -3.27
CA SER A 264 5.51 24.51 -1.96
C SER A 264 4.01 24.68 -1.72
N LYS A 265 3.52 24.15 -0.60
CA LYS A 265 2.18 24.43 -0.10
C LYS A 265 2.29 25.59 0.88
N THR A 266 1.70 26.74 0.51
CA THR A 266 1.77 27.98 1.28
C THR A 266 0.37 28.44 1.64
N TYR A 267 0.25 29.08 2.80
CA TYR A 267 -1.00 29.66 3.26
C TYR A 267 -0.92 31.18 3.11
N VAL A 268 -1.75 31.74 2.25
CA VAL A 268 -1.82 33.17 1.96
C VAL A 268 -3.00 33.78 2.71
N ASN A 269 -2.79 34.93 3.34
CA ASN A 269 -3.87 35.63 4.06
C ASN A 269 -5.02 36.01 3.11
N GLU A 270 -6.26 35.97 3.60
CA GLU A 270 -7.47 36.31 2.83
C GLU A 270 -7.39 37.71 2.17
N VAL A 271 -6.74 38.67 2.81
CA VAL A 271 -6.55 40.03 2.27
C VAL A 271 -5.67 40.03 1.03
N ASP A 272 -4.67 39.14 0.98
CA ASP A 272 -3.67 39.12 -0.08
C ASP A 272 -3.95 38.10 -1.17
N ILE A 273 -4.83 37.13 -0.92
CA ILE A 273 -5.16 36.08 -1.89
C ILE A 273 -5.67 36.63 -3.23
N ARG A 274 -6.36 37.78 -3.21
CA ARG A 274 -6.86 38.47 -4.42
C ARG A 274 -5.74 38.94 -5.34
N LYS A 275 -4.52 39.11 -4.80
CA LYS A 275 -3.33 39.57 -5.53
C LYS A 275 -2.58 38.39 -6.16
N VAL A 276 -2.86 37.15 -5.73
CA VAL A 276 -2.18 35.93 -6.17
C VAL A 276 -2.97 35.27 -7.30
N LYS A 277 -2.31 35.02 -8.43
CA LYS A 277 -2.90 34.37 -9.61
C LYS A 277 -2.02 33.23 -10.11
N VAL A 278 -2.62 32.20 -10.67
CA VAL A 278 -1.92 31.10 -11.34
C VAL A 278 -1.01 31.66 -12.44
N GLY A 279 0.22 31.15 -12.52
CA GLY A 279 1.24 31.56 -13.48
C GLY A 279 2.16 32.68 -12.99
N GLN A 280 1.90 33.30 -11.86
CA GLN A 280 2.82 34.30 -11.29
C GLN A 280 4.16 33.65 -10.86
N LYS A 281 5.25 34.37 -11.09
CA LYS A 281 6.58 33.95 -10.65
C LYS A 281 6.71 34.09 -9.13
N VAL A 282 7.35 33.12 -8.52
CA VAL A 282 7.58 33.05 -7.08
C VAL A 282 9.06 32.84 -6.83
N GLU A 283 9.61 33.55 -5.86
CA GLU A 283 10.94 33.33 -5.32
C GLU A 283 10.79 32.63 -3.96
N ILE A 284 11.42 31.46 -3.79
CA ILE A 284 11.33 30.65 -2.58
C ILE A 284 12.69 30.67 -1.90
N GLY A 285 12.77 31.25 -0.70
CA GLY A 285 13.92 31.15 0.20
C GLY A 285 13.79 29.92 1.08
N LEU A 286 14.89 29.25 1.37
CA LEU A 286 14.95 28.12 2.28
C LEU A 286 15.47 28.59 3.64
N ASP A 287 14.79 28.24 4.73
CA ASP A 287 15.25 28.55 6.09
C ASP A 287 16.59 27.88 6.42
N SER A 288 16.83 26.69 5.82
CA SER A 288 18.10 25.96 5.98
C SER A 288 19.28 26.57 5.22
N ASP A 289 19.03 27.31 4.13
CA ASP A 289 20.06 27.97 3.33
C ASP A 289 19.53 29.32 2.80
N PRO A 290 19.64 30.41 3.59
CA PRO A 290 19.10 31.72 3.22
C PRO A 290 19.72 32.32 1.94
N ASN A 291 20.90 31.84 1.53
CA ASN A 291 21.56 32.32 0.32
C ASN A 291 21.03 31.67 -0.95
N LYS A 292 20.34 30.51 -0.82
CA LYS A 292 19.79 29.77 -1.95
C LYS A 292 18.37 30.22 -2.22
N LYS A 293 18.16 30.83 -3.38
CA LYS A 293 16.85 31.25 -3.85
C LYS A 293 16.42 30.35 -5.00
N LEU A 294 15.29 29.67 -4.81
CA LEU A 294 14.65 28.85 -5.83
C LEU A 294 13.59 29.67 -6.56
N GLN A 295 13.45 29.43 -7.85
CA GLN A 295 12.42 30.07 -8.67
C GLN A 295 11.32 29.09 -8.98
N GLY A 296 10.08 29.54 -8.88
CA GLY A 296 8.92 28.76 -9.17
C GLY A 296 7.81 29.58 -9.81
N ALA A 297 6.67 28.95 -10.03
CA ALA A 297 5.45 29.61 -10.46
C ALA A 297 4.24 29.07 -9.69
N VAL A 298 3.26 29.91 -9.47
CA VAL A 298 1.99 29.50 -8.85
C VAL A 298 1.26 28.53 -9.77
N ILE A 299 1.07 27.29 -9.32
CA ILE A 299 0.38 26.24 -10.09
C ILE A 299 -1.11 26.21 -9.81
N LYS A 300 -1.51 26.47 -8.58
CA LYS A 300 -2.89 26.38 -8.13
C LYS A 300 -3.14 27.35 -6.99
N VAL A 301 -4.29 27.98 -6.99
CA VAL A 301 -4.82 28.78 -5.87
C VAL A 301 -6.10 28.10 -5.41
N ALA A 302 -6.23 27.82 -4.12
CA ALA A 302 -7.45 27.25 -3.56
C ALA A 302 -8.53 28.32 -3.50
N ASN A 303 -9.75 27.99 -3.92
CA ASN A 303 -10.88 28.92 -3.92
C ASN A 303 -11.64 28.94 -2.58
N VAL A 304 -11.28 28.04 -1.65
CA VAL A 304 -11.93 27.91 -0.34
C VAL A 304 -10.85 28.12 0.71
N GLY A 305 -11.08 29.04 1.64
CA GLY A 305 -10.18 29.26 2.77
C GLY A 305 -10.22 28.04 3.70
N GLU A 306 -9.03 27.50 4.01
CA GLU A 306 -8.84 26.45 5.00
C GLU A 306 -8.41 27.09 6.33
N GLN A 307 -8.82 26.51 7.44
CA GLN A 307 -8.32 26.94 8.73
C GLN A 307 -6.90 26.38 8.92
N ARG A 308 -5.95 27.25 9.18
CA ARG A 308 -4.57 26.83 9.40
C ARG A 308 -4.50 25.95 10.65
N PRO A 309 -3.84 24.79 10.63
CA PRO A 309 -3.61 24.00 11.85
C PRO A 309 -2.95 24.87 12.93
N ASN A 310 -3.49 24.89 14.12
CA ASN A 310 -3.04 25.69 15.27
C ASN A 310 -3.19 27.25 15.14
N SER A 311 -4.09 27.73 14.31
CA SER A 311 -4.40 29.18 14.20
C SER A 311 -5.88 29.40 14.00
N ASP A 312 -6.43 30.41 14.64
CA ASP A 312 -7.83 30.86 14.45
C ASP A 312 -8.03 31.69 13.17
N ALA A 313 -6.94 31.99 12.45
CA ALA A 313 -6.99 32.76 11.21
C ALA A 313 -7.41 31.90 10.03
N LYS A 314 -8.44 32.35 9.31
CA LYS A 314 -8.80 31.80 7.98
C LYS A 314 -7.78 32.23 6.94
N VAL A 315 -7.23 31.31 6.20
CA VAL A 315 -6.27 31.52 5.13
C VAL A 315 -6.70 30.83 3.85
#